data_92e5840379e978672c69faba21152a69
#
_entry.id   92e5840379e978672c69faba21152a69
#
_cell.length_a   1.000
_cell.length_b   1.000
_cell.length_c   1.000
_cell.angle_alpha   90.00
_cell.angle_beta   90.00
_cell.angle_gamma   90.00
#
_symmetry.space_group_name_H-M   'P 1'
#
loop_
_entity.id
_entity.type
_entity.pdbx_description
1 polymer ?
#
loop_
_entity_poly.entity_id
_entity_poly.type
_entity_poly.pdbx_seq_one_letter_code
_entity_poly.pdbx_strand_id
1 'polypeptide(L)'
;MAGEDLVVNRVQSSSTTTPGRAVNHVRDHQLVIDEPTHLGGPGEQITPAEAFLAGVSACGVLLVQGRARDTSVRLDRVEATIEGIRQRSDTSVFQRIEIRFLLAGPSHAEAIDLVDHYKRR
;
A
#
# COMPACT_ATOMS: atom_id res chain seq x y z
N MET A 1 23.18 -22.61 -5.94
CA MET A 1 22.63 -22.47 -6.52
C MET A 1 22.69 -21.41 -7.23
N ALA A 2 23.30 -21.47 -7.72
CA ALA A 2 23.41 -20.43 -8.55
C ALA A 2 22.20 -20.31 -9.25
N GLY A 3 21.79 -19.47 -9.67
CA GLY A 3 20.62 -19.32 -10.43
C GLY A 3 19.48 -18.74 -9.71
N GLU A 4 19.61 -18.58 -8.42
CA GLU A 4 18.58 -17.85 -7.83
C GLU A 4 18.78 -16.41 -8.10
N ASP A 5 17.80 -15.85 -8.73
CA ASP A 5 17.76 -14.43 -9.02
C ASP A 5 16.71 -13.84 -8.09
N LEU A 6 17.16 -13.44 -6.92
CA LEU A 6 16.26 -13.03 -5.83
C LEU A 6 16.18 -11.52 -5.75
N VAL A 7 14.98 -11.01 -5.53
CA VAL A 7 14.77 -9.61 -5.16
C VAL A 7 14.54 -9.56 -3.66
N VAL A 8 15.38 -8.80 -2.96
CA VAL A 8 15.28 -8.67 -1.52
C VAL A 8 15.04 -7.21 -1.17
N ASN A 9 13.93 -6.97 -0.48
CA ASN A 9 13.62 -5.65 0.06
C ASN A 9 13.92 -5.68 1.55
N ARG A 10 14.66 -4.67 2.04
CA ARG A 10 15.03 -4.61 3.46
C ARG A 10 14.56 -3.30 4.05
N VAL A 11 13.89 -3.41 5.18
CA VAL A 11 13.47 -2.27 5.98
C VAL A 11 13.99 -2.50 7.39
N GLN A 12 14.61 -1.47 7.97
CA GLN A 12 15.03 -1.51 9.36
C GLN A 12 14.20 -0.51 10.15
N SER A 13 13.65 -0.96 11.26
CA SER A 13 12.79 -0.12 12.10
C SER A 13 13.42 0.02 13.49
N SER A 14 13.40 1.22 14.02
CA SER A 14 13.97 1.51 15.33
C SER A 14 13.02 2.35 16.16
N SER A 15 13.01 2.10 17.48
CA SER A 15 12.32 2.97 18.42
C SER A 15 13.06 4.31 18.48
N THR A 16 12.37 5.32 19.00
CA THR A 16 12.93 6.66 19.21
C THR A 16 12.78 7.07 20.67
N THR A 17 13.25 8.26 21.01
CA THR A 17 13.02 8.82 22.35
C THR A 17 11.56 9.24 22.54
N THR A 18 10.76 9.30 21.48
CA THR A 18 9.34 9.56 21.59
C THR A 18 8.62 8.22 21.69
N PRO A 19 7.96 7.92 22.84
CA PRO A 19 7.23 6.66 22.98
C PRO A 19 6.13 6.54 21.91
N GLY A 20 6.00 5.34 21.33
CA GLY A 20 4.98 5.09 20.31
C GLY A 20 5.36 5.56 18.92
N ARG A 21 6.62 5.90 18.70
CA ARG A 21 7.12 6.31 17.38
C ARG A 21 8.24 5.40 16.93
N ALA A 22 8.18 4.98 15.68
CA ALA A 22 9.23 4.20 15.04
C ALA A 22 9.74 4.93 13.80
N VAL A 23 11.06 4.90 13.59
CA VAL A 23 11.67 5.40 12.36
C VAL A 23 12.07 4.20 11.53
N ASN A 24 11.66 4.20 10.29
CA ASN A 24 11.88 3.10 9.35
C ASN A 24 12.81 3.56 8.26
N HIS A 25 13.85 2.78 8.01
CA HIS A 25 14.87 3.09 7.01
C HIS A 25 14.80 2.10 5.87
N VAL A 26 14.70 2.63 4.66
CA VAL A 26 14.72 1.83 3.43
C VAL A 26 15.67 2.53 2.47
N ARG A 27 16.81 1.90 2.16
CA ARG A 27 17.86 2.52 1.35
C ARG A 27 18.22 3.89 1.95
N ASP A 28 18.05 5.00 1.23
CA ASP A 28 18.34 6.35 1.72
C ASP A 28 17.07 7.07 2.20
N HIS A 29 15.96 6.35 2.36
CA HIS A 29 14.68 6.94 2.72
C HIS A 29 14.32 6.64 4.16
N GLN A 30 13.55 7.55 4.74
CA GLN A 30 12.99 7.36 6.07
C GLN A 30 11.48 7.49 6.01
N LEU A 31 10.80 6.67 6.80
CA LEU A 31 9.36 6.77 7.02
C LEU A 31 9.11 6.71 8.52
N VAL A 32 8.51 7.76 9.06
CA VAL A 32 8.15 7.82 10.48
C VAL A 32 6.72 7.30 10.64
N ILE A 33 6.54 6.38 11.58
CA ILE A 33 5.25 5.74 11.85
C ILE A 33 4.94 5.89 13.33
N ASP A 34 3.71 6.31 13.64
CA ASP A 34 3.27 6.52 15.02
C ASP A 34 2.14 5.56 15.37
N GLU A 35 2.13 5.12 16.62
CA GLU A 35 0.92 4.54 17.17
C GLU A 35 -0.14 5.62 17.32
N PRO A 36 -1.42 5.26 17.14
CA PRO A 36 -2.50 6.22 17.36
C PRO A 36 -2.60 6.61 18.84
N THR A 37 -3.21 7.75 19.09
CA THR A 37 -3.29 8.31 20.44
C THR A 37 -4.01 7.38 21.41
N HIS A 38 -5.03 6.66 20.95
CA HIS A 38 -5.78 5.75 21.82
C HIS A 38 -4.97 4.53 22.28
N LEU A 39 -3.83 4.27 21.64
CA LEU A 39 -2.89 3.22 22.05
C LEU A 39 -1.67 3.81 22.76
N GLY A 40 -1.70 5.09 23.09
CA GLY A 40 -0.61 5.75 23.82
C GLY A 40 0.46 6.37 22.93
N GLY A 41 0.25 6.44 21.65
CA GLY A 41 1.22 7.04 20.73
C GLY A 41 1.00 8.50 20.47
N PRO A 42 1.93 9.17 19.77
CA PRO A 42 1.81 10.60 19.46
C PRO A 42 0.71 10.90 18.46
N GLY A 43 0.41 9.97 17.54
CA GLY A 43 -0.65 10.15 16.53
C GLY A 43 -0.40 11.28 15.56
N GLU A 44 0.85 11.67 15.33
CA GLU A 44 1.19 12.78 14.45
C GLU A 44 1.58 12.30 13.04
N GLN A 45 1.97 11.04 12.92
CA GLN A 45 2.36 10.43 11.65
C GLN A 45 1.41 9.29 11.34
N ILE A 46 1.54 8.72 10.13
CA ILE A 46 0.71 7.59 9.76
C ILE A 46 0.94 6.41 10.70
N THR A 47 -0.09 5.58 10.83
CA THR A 47 -0.01 4.38 11.68
C THR A 47 0.56 3.20 10.90
N PRO A 48 0.99 2.12 11.60
CA PRO A 48 1.44 0.91 10.90
C PRO A 48 0.41 0.34 9.94
N ALA A 49 -0.86 0.31 10.35
CA ALA A 49 -1.94 -0.20 9.49
C ALA A 49 -2.08 0.65 8.23
N GLU A 50 -2.02 1.97 8.39
CA GLU A 50 -2.10 2.89 7.24
C GLU A 50 -0.91 2.73 6.31
N ALA A 51 0.29 2.55 6.84
CA ALA A 51 1.48 2.32 6.05
C ALA A 51 1.36 1.03 5.22
N PHE A 52 0.84 -0.03 5.82
CA PHE A 52 0.60 -1.29 5.13
C PHE A 52 -0.40 -1.09 3.99
N LEU A 53 -1.52 -0.44 4.27
CA LEU A 53 -2.55 -0.18 3.26
C LEU A 53 -2.04 0.72 2.14
N ALA A 54 -1.22 1.72 2.48
CA ALA A 54 -0.61 2.60 1.47
C ALA A 54 0.26 1.80 0.50
N GLY A 55 1.04 0.85 0.99
CA GLY A 55 1.85 0.00 0.13
C GLY A 55 1.00 -0.84 -0.80
N VAL A 56 -0.08 -1.43 -0.29
CA VAL A 56 -0.99 -2.24 -1.09
C VAL A 56 -1.66 -1.41 -2.18
N SER A 57 -2.20 -0.24 -1.85
CA SER A 57 -2.89 0.60 -2.83
C SER A 57 -1.94 1.20 -3.85
N ALA A 58 -0.73 1.60 -3.44
CA ALA A 58 0.29 2.08 -4.36
C ALA A 58 0.67 1.00 -5.38
N CYS A 59 0.83 -0.23 -4.91
CA CYS A 59 1.10 -1.35 -5.80
C CYS A 59 -0.02 -1.52 -6.83
N GLY A 60 -1.27 -1.38 -6.40
CA GLY A 60 -2.43 -1.45 -7.30
C GLY A 60 -2.39 -0.38 -8.38
N VAL A 61 -2.13 0.87 -7.99
CA VAL A 61 -2.02 1.99 -8.94
C VAL A 61 -0.93 1.73 -9.96
N LEU A 62 0.24 1.31 -9.50
CA LEU A 62 1.38 1.09 -10.40
C LEU A 62 1.19 -0.11 -11.32
N LEU A 63 0.53 -1.16 -10.84
CA LEU A 63 0.22 -2.32 -11.68
C LEU A 63 -0.81 -1.98 -12.76
N VAL A 64 -1.81 -1.17 -12.43
CA VAL A 64 -2.79 -0.70 -13.41
C VAL A 64 -2.11 0.16 -14.47
N GLN A 65 -1.24 1.09 -14.06
CA GLN A 65 -0.47 1.91 -15.00
C GLN A 65 0.41 1.06 -15.92
N GLY A 66 1.11 0.09 -15.35
CA GLY A 66 1.99 -0.80 -16.12
C GLY A 66 1.22 -1.62 -17.14
N ARG A 67 0.08 -2.16 -16.75
CA ARG A 67 -0.77 -2.94 -17.66
C ARG A 67 -1.32 -2.07 -18.78
N ALA A 68 -1.76 -0.85 -18.47
CA ALA A 68 -2.26 0.08 -19.48
C ALA A 68 -1.17 0.40 -20.51
N ARG A 69 0.05 0.66 -20.05
CA ARG A 69 1.18 0.92 -20.93
C ARG A 69 1.47 -0.31 -21.82
N ASP A 70 1.50 -1.48 -21.23
CA ASP A 70 1.88 -2.71 -21.94
C ASP A 70 0.82 -3.15 -22.96
N THR A 71 -0.43 -2.76 -22.75
CA THR A 71 -1.54 -3.08 -23.66
C THR A 71 -1.94 -1.89 -24.52
N SER A 72 -1.20 -0.79 -24.47
CA SER A 72 -1.46 0.42 -25.25
C SER A 72 -2.86 0.99 -25.01
N VAL A 73 -3.34 0.90 -23.79
CA VAL A 73 -4.60 1.52 -23.38
C VAL A 73 -4.29 2.91 -22.85
N ARG A 74 -5.05 3.91 -23.32
CA ARG A 74 -4.89 5.27 -22.81
C ARG A 74 -5.35 5.34 -21.37
N LEU A 75 -4.47 5.82 -20.50
CA LEU A 75 -4.80 6.02 -19.09
C LEU A 75 -4.33 7.42 -18.70
N ASP A 76 -5.27 8.32 -18.46
CA ASP A 76 -4.96 9.69 -18.08
C ASP A 76 -4.74 9.82 -16.57
N ARG A 77 -5.46 9.02 -15.79
CA ARG A 77 -5.39 9.08 -14.35
C ARG A 77 -5.89 7.78 -13.74
N VAL A 78 -5.26 7.35 -12.67
CA VAL A 78 -5.75 6.26 -11.83
C VAL A 78 -5.62 6.66 -10.36
N GLU A 79 -6.69 6.46 -9.61
CA GLU A 79 -6.69 6.66 -8.17
C GLU A 79 -7.17 5.39 -7.52
N ALA A 80 -6.66 5.11 -6.34
CA ALA A 80 -7.14 4.00 -5.52
C ALA A 80 -7.46 4.52 -4.13
N THR A 81 -8.59 4.10 -3.59
CA THR A 81 -8.94 4.29 -2.19
C THR A 81 -9.03 2.93 -1.55
N ILE A 82 -8.32 2.74 -0.45
CA ILE A 82 -8.26 1.45 0.22
C ILE A 82 -8.72 1.62 1.67
N GLU A 83 -9.53 0.67 2.14
CA GLU A 83 -9.99 0.63 3.52
C GLU A 83 -9.73 -0.74 4.10
N GLY A 84 -9.13 -0.76 5.27
CA GLY A 84 -8.96 -1.98 6.04
C GLY A 84 -9.90 -1.95 7.24
N ILE A 85 -10.70 -3.00 7.39
CA ILE A 85 -11.71 -3.08 8.45
C ILE A 85 -11.26 -4.12 9.46
N ARG A 86 -11.20 -3.71 10.73
CA ARG A 86 -10.83 -4.59 11.84
C ARG A 86 -11.90 -4.53 12.91
N GLN A 87 -12.06 -5.62 13.66
CA GLN A 87 -12.88 -5.60 14.85
C GLN A 87 -12.15 -4.85 15.95
N ARG A 88 -12.86 -4.00 16.68
CA ARG A 88 -12.26 -3.30 17.82
C ARG A 88 -11.78 -4.28 18.90
N SER A 89 -12.43 -5.43 18.99
CA SER A 89 -12.07 -6.48 19.95
C SER A 89 -10.83 -7.27 19.55
N ASP A 90 -10.45 -7.24 18.26
CA ASP A 90 -9.25 -7.93 17.78
C ASP A 90 -8.69 -7.18 16.58
N THR A 91 -7.72 -6.30 16.85
CA THR A 91 -7.10 -5.50 15.82
C THR A 91 -5.86 -6.15 15.22
N SER A 92 -5.59 -7.41 15.57
CA SER A 92 -4.42 -8.11 15.06
C SER A 92 -4.57 -8.56 13.61
N VAL A 93 -5.81 -8.63 13.11
CA VAL A 93 -6.09 -9.06 11.73
C VAL A 93 -7.08 -8.11 11.09
N PHE A 94 -6.91 -7.92 9.79
CA PHE A 94 -7.95 -7.28 8.99
C PHE A 94 -9.04 -8.30 8.71
N GLN A 95 -10.26 -7.94 9.07
CA GLN A 95 -11.43 -8.73 8.74
C GLN A 95 -11.74 -8.63 7.26
N ARG A 96 -11.50 -7.44 6.68
CA ARG A 96 -11.76 -7.16 5.28
C ARG A 96 -10.89 -6.00 4.82
N ILE A 97 -10.42 -6.08 3.59
CA ILE A 97 -9.75 -4.97 2.91
C ILE A 97 -10.50 -4.74 1.61
N GLU A 98 -10.93 -3.50 1.39
CA GLU A 98 -11.62 -3.09 0.18
C GLU A 98 -10.79 -2.05 -0.54
N ILE A 99 -10.65 -2.19 -1.85
CA ILE A 99 -9.97 -1.22 -2.68
C ILE A 99 -10.87 -0.83 -3.83
N ARG A 100 -10.96 0.48 -4.10
CA ARG A 100 -11.73 1.02 -5.23
C ARG A 100 -10.80 1.77 -6.13
N PHE A 101 -10.95 1.55 -7.42
CA PHE A 101 -10.17 2.25 -8.44
C PHE A 101 -11.07 3.20 -9.21
N LEU A 102 -10.52 4.39 -9.48
CA LEU A 102 -11.14 5.36 -10.36
C LEU A 102 -10.16 5.62 -11.50
N LEU A 103 -10.56 5.31 -12.72
CA LEU A 103 -9.72 5.45 -13.89
C LEU A 103 -10.35 6.44 -14.86
N ALA A 104 -9.53 7.32 -15.42
CA ALA A 104 -9.94 8.22 -16.49
C ALA A 104 -9.11 7.91 -17.73
N GLY A 105 -9.76 7.86 -18.88
CA GLY A 105 -9.16 7.58 -20.18
C GLY A 105 -9.66 6.29 -20.81
N PRO A 106 -9.61 5.14 -20.11
CA PRO A 106 -10.04 3.88 -20.71
C PRO A 106 -11.56 3.80 -20.87
N SER A 107 -12.01 2.95 -21.78
CA SER A 107 -13.40 2.54 -21.81
C SER A 107 -13.73 1.72 -20.57
N HIS A 108 -15.03 1.50 -20.31
CA HIS A 108 -15.43 0.68 -19.18
C HIS A 108 -14.87 -0.74 -19.25
N ALA A 109 -14.90 -1.35 -20.42
CA ALA A 109 -14.37 -2.70 -20.59
C ALA A 109 -12.85 -2.75 -20.37
N GLU A 110 -12.12 -1.75 -20.88
CA GLU A 110 -10.69 -1.65 -20.67
C GLU A 110 -10.36 -1.45 -19.20
N ALA A 111 -11.12 -0.62 -18.50
CA ALA A 111 -10.91 -0.39 -17.08
C ALA A 111 -11.09 -1.66 -16.28
N ILE A 112 -12.12 -2.46 -16.59
CA ILE A 112 -12.35 -3.73 -15.92
C ILE A 112 -11.16 -4.67 -16.14
N ASP A 113 -10.64 -4.76 -17.37
CA ASP A 113 -9.49 -5.61 -17.68
C ASP A 113 -8.25 -5.18 -16.87
N LEU A 114 -7.99 -3.89 -16.79
CA LEU A 114 -6.84 -3.37 -16.05
C LEU A 114 -6.92 -3.73 -14.57
N VAL A 115 -8.09 -3.58 -13.95
CA VAL A 115 -8.28 -3.88 -12.53
C VAL A 115 -8.25 -5.38 -12.29
N ASP A 116 -8.83 -6.19 -13.20
CA ASP A 116 -8.79 -7.64 -13.08
C ASP A 116 -7.35 -8.17 -13.15
N HIS A 117 -6.50 -7.53 -13.95
CA HIS A 117 -5.08 -7.89 -14.01
C HIS A 117 -4.42 -7.70 -12.64
N TYR A 118 -4.71 -6.60 -11.96
CA TYR A 118 -4.21 -6.37 -10.61
C TYR A 118 -4.68 -7.46 -9.64
N LYS A 119 -5.95 -7.84 -9.73
CA LYS A 119 -6.50 -8.87 -8.83
C LYS A 119 -5.80 -10.22 -8.99
N ARG A 120 -5.26 -10.50 -10.17
CA ARG A 120 -4.57 -11.77 -10.44
C ARG A 120 -3.10 -11.74 -10.02
N ARG A 121 -2.59 -10.60 -9.60
CA ARG A 121 -1.22 -10.46 -9.15
C ARG A 121 -1.16 -10.51 -7.64
#